data_eba896262f224a7b226706f4b122ce45
#
_entry.id   eba896262f224a7b226706f4b122ce45
#
_cell.length_a   1.000
_cell.length_b   1.000
_cell.length_c   1.000
_cell.angle_alpha   90.00
_cell.angle_beta   90.00
_cell.angle_gamma   90.00
#
_symmetry.space_group_name_H-M   'P 1'
#
loop_
_entity.id
_entity.type
_entity.pdbx_description
1 polymer ?
#
loop_
_entity_poly.entity_id
_entity_poly.type
_entity_poly.pdbx_seq_one_letter_code
_entity_poly.pdbx_strand_id
1 'polypeptide(L)'
;SKNKVSVHNIGFGCGEDNEGDGFEQASGLVGLGRGPLSLVSQLKEQRFSYCLTPMDDTKESVLLLGSLGEVKDAKEVVTTPLLKNPLQPSFYYLSLEGISVGDTRLSIEKSTFEVGDDGNGGVIIDSGTTITYIQQKAYEALKKEFISQTKLALDKTSSTGLDLCFSLPSGSTQVEIPKLVFHFKGGDLELPAENYMIGDSNLGVACLAMGASSGMSIFGNVQQQNILVNYDLEKETISFVPTSCDQL
;
A
#
# COMPACT_ATOMS: atom_id res chain seq x y z
N SER A 1 27.62 -1.09 -17.14
CA SER A 1 27.34 -2.51 -17.38
C SER A 1 26.59 -3.06 -16.19
N LYS A 2 25.33 -3.41 -16.37
CA LYS A 2 24.54 -4.09 -15.32
C LYS A 2 25.16 -5.50 -15.16
N ASN A 3 25.77 -5.78 -14.02
CA ASN A 3 26.24 -7.11 -13.70
C ASN A 3 25.03 -8.03 -13.64
N LYS A 4 24.96 -9.00 -14.56
CA LYS A 4 23.94 -10.06 -14.51
C LYS A 4 24.33 -11.08 -13.45
N VAL A 5 23.41 -11.37 -12.54
CA VAL A 5 23.54 -12.44 -11.56
C VAL A 5 22.62 -13.58 -12.00
N SER A 6 23.16 -14.79 -12.05
CA SER A 6 22.36 -15.98 -12.32
C SER A 6 22.07 -16.69 -11.02
N VAL A 7 20.82 -16.97 -10.76
CA VAL A 7 20.37 -17.76 -9.60
C VAL A 7 19.89 -19.12 -10.10
N HIS A 8 20.36 -20.19 -9.51
CA HIS A 8 20.03 -21.56 -9.89
C HIS A 8 19.04 -22.17 -8.89
N ASN A 9 18.31 -23.19 -9.35
CA ASN A 9 17.38 -23.99 -8.54
C ASN A 9 16.22 -23.19 -7.92
N ILE A 10 15.71 -22.18 -8.63
CA ILE A 10 14.49 -21.48 -8.26
C ILE A 10 13.30 -22.23 -8.84
N GLY A 11 12.40 -22.69 -7.97
CA GLY A 11 11.13 -23.27 -8.36
C GLY A 11 10.16 -22.18 -8.81
N PHE A 12 9.48 -22.40 -9.94
CA PHE A 12 8.39 -21.55 -10.40
C PHE A 12 7.29 -22.42 -11.01
N GLY A 13 6.06 -21.93 -11.02
CA GLY A 13 4.93 -22.59 -11.63
C GLY A 13 4.64 -22.00 -13.01
N CYS A 14 4.24 -22.87 -13.96
CA CYS A 14 3.63 -22.41 -15.20
C CYS A 14 2.11 -22.44 -15.02
N GLY A 15 1.46 -21.28 -15.19
CA GLY A 15 0.00 -21.20 -15.15
C GLY A 15 -0.58 -21.76 -16.44
N GLU A 16 -1.42 -22.77 -16.33
CA GLU A 16 -2.17 -23.34 -17.49
C GLU A 16 -3.59 -22.77 -17.57
N ASP A 17 -4.14 -22.38 -16.42
CA ASP A 17 -5.44 -21.75 -16.30
C ASP A 17 -5.35 -20.66 -15.23
N ASN A 18 -5.51 -19.39 -15.62
CA ASN A 18 -5.36 -18.25 -14.74
C ASN A 18 -6.63 -17.41 -14.82
N GLU A 19 -7.34 -17.33 -13.72
CA GLU A 19 -8.56 -16.53 -13.58
C GLU A 19 -8.30 -15.28 -12.73
N GLY A 20 -8.94 -14.17 -13.06
CA GLY A 20 -8.92 -12.91 -12.35
C GLY A 20 -8.38 -11.76 -13.19
N ASP A 21 -8.92 -10.57 -12.95
CA ASP A 21 -8.70 -9.35 -13.76
C ASP A 21 -7.22 -8.93 -13.89
N GLY A 22 -6.38 -9.30 -12.91
CA GLY A 22 -4.95 -8.97 -12.92
C GLY A 22 -4.11 -9.76 -13.92
N PHE A 23 -4.60 -10.91 -14.42
CA PHE A 23 -3.84 -11.77 -15.33
C PHE A 23 -3.96 -11.36 -16.79
N GLU A 24 -4.92 -10.54 -17.17
CA GLU A 24 -5.09 -10.09 -18.56
C GLU A 24 -3.92 -9.22 -19.05
N GLN A 25 -3.20 -8.55 -18.13
CA GLN A 25 -2.13 -7.62 -18.46
C GLN A 25 -0.76 -8.04 -17.94
N ALA A 26 -0.68 -9.11 -17.14
CA ALA A 26 0.56 -9.58 -16.54
C ALA A 26 0.99 -10.93 -17.08
N SER A 27 2.29 -11.10 -17.38
CA SER A 27 2.87 -12.38 -17.77
C SER A 27 3.02 -13.38 -16.62
N GLY A 28 2.75 -12.94 -15.38
CA GLY A 28 2.85 -13.76 -14.18
C GLY A 28 3.04 -12.91 -12.92
N LEU A 29 3.28 -13.59 -11.80
CA LEU A 29 3.45 -13.01 -10.48
C LEU A 29 4.80 -13.39 -9.87
N VAL A 30 5.44 -12.46 -9.18
CA VAL A 30 6.60 -12.71 -8.33
C VAL A 30 6.17 -12.61 -6.88
N GLY A 31 5.99 -13.75 -6.22
CA GLY A 31 5.61 -13.79 -4.82
C GLY A 31 6.78 -13.41 -3.90
N LEU A 32 6.57 -12.39 -3.05
CA LEU A 32 7.54 -11.90 -2.07
C LEU A 32 7.09 -12.15 -0.62
N GLY A 33 5.97 -12.88 -0.41
CA GLY A 33 5.43 -13.17 0.90
C GLY A 33 6.32 -14.09 1.75
N ARG A 34 5.88 -14.40 2.97
CA ARG A 34 6.63 -15.26 3.93
C ARG A 34 6.55 -16.76 3.59
N GLY A 35 5.77 -17.15 2.58
CA GLY A 35 5.62 -18.54 2.20
C GLY A 35 6.92 -19.14 1.66
N PRO A 36 7.15 -20.47 1.85
CA PRO A 36 8.43 -21.10 1.52
C PRO A 36 8.79 -21.10 0.03
N LEU A 37 7.80 -20.93 -0.84
CA LEU A 37 8.00 -20.86 -2.30
C LEU A 37 8.11 -19.42 -2.84
N SER A 38 8.02 -18.39 -1.99
CA SER A 38 8.28 -17.02 -2.43
C SER A 38 9.73 -16.85 -2.88
N LEU A 39 9.98 -15.89 -3.76
CA LEU A 39 11.32 -15.62 -4.27
C LEU A 39 12.31 -15.33 -3.13
N VAL A 40 11.93 -14.48 -2.18
CA VAL A 40 12.79 -14.10 -1.04
C VAL A 40 13.12 -15.30 -0.15
N SER A 41 12.16 -16.21 0.06
CA SER A 41 12.36 -17.43 0.85
C SER A 41 13.28 -18.43 0.13
N GLN A 42 13.10 -18.62 -1.17
CA GLN A 42 13.96 -19.50 -1.98
C GLN A 42 15.39 -18.98 -2.07
N LEU A 43 15.57 -17.66 -2.15
CA LEU A 43 16.87 -16.99 -2.13
C LEU A 43 17.49 -16.92 -0.74
N LYS A 44 16.72 -17.23 0.31
CA LYS A 44 17.11 -17.08 1.73
C LYS A 44 17.49 -15.64 2.09
N GLU A 45 16.88 -14.69 1.40
CA GLU A 45 17.10 -13.27 1.68
C GLU A 45 16.34 -12.85 2.93
N GLN A 46 17.03 -12.19 3.84
CA GLN A 46 16.45 -11.66 5.07
C GLN A 46 16.04 -10.18 4.92
N ARG A 47 16.41 -9.55 3.82
CA ARG A 47 16.11 -8.15 3.52
C ARG A 47 15.76 -7.99 2.05
N PHE A 48 14.74 -7.20 1.82
CA PHE A 48 14.42 -6.75 0.47
C PHE A 48 13.67 -5.42 0.54
N SER A 49 13.73 -4.67 -0.53
CA SER A 49 12.97 -3.43 -0.69
C SER A 49 12.37 -3.37 -2.08
N TYR A 50 11.27 -2.68 -2.21
CA TYR A 50 10.80 -2.22 -3.51
C TYR A 50 10.43 -0.74 -3.45
N CYS A 51 10.50 -0.11 -4.62
CA CYS A 51 10.05 1.25 -4.82
C CYS A 51 9.20 1.28 -6.08
N LEU A 52 7.92 1.60 -5.91
CA LEU A 52 6.94 1.57 -6.99
C LEU A 52 6.78 2.97 -7.57
N THR A 53 6.94 3.10 -8.87
CA THR A 53 6.62 4.33 -9.61
C THR A 53 5.09 4.51 -9.70
N PRO A 54 4.58 5.75 -9.85
CA PRO A 54 3.16 5.99 -10.11
C PRO A 54 2.64 5.19 -11.32
N MET A 55 1.36 4.86 -11.33
CA MET A 55 0.75 4.01 -12.36
C MET A 55 0.79 4.63 -13.78
N ASP A 56 0.84 5.95 -13.85
CA ASP A 56 0.92 6.72 -15.10
C ASP A 56 2.38 7.05 -15.51
N ASP A 57 3.37 6.67 -14.71
CA ASP A 57 4.78 6.84 -15.04
C ASP A 57 5.23 5.78 -16.05
N THR A 58 6.11 6.19 -16.95
CA THR A 58 6.77 5.32 -17.92
C THR A 58 8.07 4.69 -17.41
N LYS A 59 8.49 5.06 -16.18
CA LYS A 59 9.70 4.55 -15.55
C LYS A 59 9.49 3.21 -14.87
N GLU A 60 10.57 2.44 -14.78
CA GLU A 60 10.55 1.13 -14.17
C GLU A 60 10.53 1.24 -12.64
N SER A 61 9.69 0.45 -11.98
CA SER A 61 9.78 0.19 -10.55
C SER A 61 10.98 -0.70 -10.24
N VAL A 62 11.48 -0.65 -9.01
CA VAL A 62 12.69 -1.38 -8.62
C VAL A 62 12.41 -2.37 -7.47
N LEU A 63 13.00 -3.56 -7.56
CA LEU A 63 13.10 -4.54 -6.48
C LEU A 63 14.58 -4.73 -6.12
N LEU A 64 14.90 -4.53 -4.85
CA LEU A 64 16.25 -4.65 -4.30
C LEU A 64 16.30 -5.82 -3.32
N LEU A 65 17.28 -6.70 -3.45
CA LEU A 65 17.45 -7.89 -2.62
C LEU A 65 18.73 -7.82 -1.80
N GLY A 66 18.69 -8.38 -0.60
CA GLY A 66 19.84 -8.45 0.31
C GLY A 66 20.33 -7.06 0.74
N SER A 67 21.63 -6.84 0.68
CA SER A 67 22.27 -5.58 1.11
C SER A 67 21.90 -4.37 0.24
N LEU A 68 21.42 -4.59 -0.97
CA LEU A 68 20.90 -3.51 -1.84
C LEU A 68 19.61 -2.93 -1.29
N GLY A 69 18.86 -3.70 -0.49
CA GLY A 69 17.63 -3.25 0.17
C GLY A 69 17.88 -2.48 1.47
N GLU A 70 19.11 -2.18 1.86
CA GLU A 70 19.38 -1.43 3.09
C GLU A 70 19.05 0.05 2.94
N VAL A 71 18.26 0.58 3.88
CA VAL A 71 18.02 2.02 4.01
C VAL A 71 19.19 2.66 4.72
N LYS A 72 19.92 3.55 4.04
CA LYS A 72 21.05 4.30 4.60
C LYS A 72 20.69 5.78 4.64
N ASP A 73 20.91 6.40 5.80
CA ASP A 73 20.90 7.86 6.00
C ASP A 73 19.64 8.62 5.51
N ALA A 74 18.47 7.96 5.48
CA ALA A 74 17.22 8.63 5.15
C ALA A 74 16.72 9.51 6.32
N LYS A 75 16.31 10.75 6.00
CA LYS A 75 15.91 11.74 7.02
C LYS A 75 14.51 11.49 7.61
N GLU A 76 13.63 10.90 6.82
CA GLU A 76 12.23 10.65 7.19
C GLU A 76 11.92 9.16 6.99
N VAL A 77 12.16 8.39 8.03
CA VAL A 77 11.91 6.94 8.00
C VAL A 77 10.86 6.60 9.03
N VAL A 78 9.77 6.01 8.59
CA VAL A 78 8.76 5.43 9.48
C VAL A 78 9.01 3.93 9.55
N THR A 79 9.38 3.44 10.72
CA THR A 79 9.63 1.99 10.94
C THR A 79 8.61 1.44 11.92
N THR A 80 7.99 0.33 11.55
CA THR A 80 6.99 -0.37 12.37
C THR A 80 7.31 -1.86 12.46
N PRO A 81 6.96 -2.54 13.56
CA PRO A 81 7.07 -3.99 13.66
C PRO A 81 6.19 -4.71 12.62
N LEU A 82 6.73 -5.76 12.03
CA LEU A 82 5.97 -6.77 11.31
C LEU A 82 5.42 -7.78 12.30
N LEU A 83 4.11 -8.01 12.25
CA LEU A 83 3.45 -8.99 13.08
C LEU A 83 3.32 -10.33 12.34
N LYS A 84 3.18 -11.41 13.11
CA LYS A 84 2.95 -12.76 12.59
C LYS A 84 1.55 -13.23 12.96
N ASN A 85 0.89 -13.85 11.99
CA ASN A 85 -0.35 -14.55 12.21
C ASN A 85 -0.13 -16.05 11.91
N PRO A 86 -0.13 -16.93 12.93
CA PRO A 86 0.14 -18.36 12.74
C PRO A 86 -0.89 -19.04 11.83
N LEU A 87 -2.13 -18.52 11.76
CA LEU A 87 -3.18 -19.09 10.94
C LEU A 87 -3.12 -18.60 9.47
N GLN A 88 -2.43 -17.48 9.22
CA GLN A 88 -2.19 -16.96 7.88
C GLN A 88 -0.72 -16.51 7.73
N PRO A 89 0.24 -17.47 7.78
CA PRO A 89 1.66 -17.17 7.97
C PRO A 89 2.36 -16.55 6.75
N SER A 90 1.70 -16.52 5.58
CA SER A 90 2.29 -16.02 4.34
C SER A 90 2.25 -14.49 4.21
N PHE A 91 1.43 -13.81 5.00
CA PHE A 91 1.26 -12.36 4.93
C PHE A 91 2.24 -11.59 5.84
N TYR A 92 2.49 -10.34 5.47
CA TYR A 92 3.16 -9.36 6.30
C TYR A 92 2.11 -8.47 6.97
N TYR A 93 1.94 -8.61 8.27
CA TYR A 93 0.99 -7.82 9.05
C TYR A 93 1.67 -6.58 9.60
N LEU A 94 0.97 -5.45 9.48
CA LEU A 94 1.40 -4.13 10.00
C LEU A 94 0.76 -3.86 11.36
N SER A 95 1.46 -3.10 12.20
CA SER A 95 0.94 -2.63 13.48
C SER A 95 0.33 -1.23 13.33
N LEU A 96 -0.86 -1.14 12.73
CA LEU A 96 -1.61 0.11 12.59
C LEU A 96 -2.37 0.41 13.87
N GLU A 97 -2.25 1.64 14.40
CA GLU A 97 -2.88 2.09 15.63
C GLU A 97 -3.98 3.14 15.42
N GLY A 98 -4.12 3.66 14.22
CA GLY A 98 -5.16 4.63 13.88
C GLY A 98 -4.90 5.37 12.57
N ILE A 99 -5.84 6.23 12.21
CA ILE A 99 -5.79 7.05 10.99
C ILE A 99 -6.23 8.48 11.38
N SER A 100 -5.60 9.50 10.77
CA SER A 100 -6.04 10.89 10.84
C SER A 100 -6.39 11.45 9.48
N VAL A 101 -7.40 12.32 9.45
CA VAL A 101 -7.78 13.13 8.30
C VAL A 101 -7.63 14.59 8.71
N GLY A 102 -6.77 15.34 8.01
CA GLY A 102 -6.33 16.65 8.48
C GLY A 102 -5.71 16.54 9.88
N ASP A 103 -6.15 17.40 10.78
CA ASP A 103 -5.72 17.39 12.18
C ASP A 103 -6.59 16.51 13.10
N THR A 104 -7.58 15.81 12.53
CA THR A 104 -8.53 14.99 13.28
C THR A 104 -8.09 13.52 13.29
N ARG A 105 -7.68 13.00 14.43
CA ARG A 105 -7.54 11.55 14.62
C ARG A 105 -8.91 10.91 14.70
N LEU A 106 -9.14 9.91 13.82
CA LEU A 106 -10.42 9.24 13.75
C LEU A 106 -10.70 8.42 15.02
N SER A 107 -11.94 8.48 15.49
CA SER A 107 -12.38 7.70 16.64
C SER A 107 -12.64 6.24 16.22
N ILE A 108 -11.56 5.50 15.99
CA ILE A 108 -11.56 4.08 15.63
C ILE A 108 -10.91 3.31 16.78
N GLU A 109 -11.57 2.26 17.24
CA GLU A 109 -10.99 1.38 18.24
C GLU A 109 -9.76 0.66 17.68
N LYS A 110 -8.67 0.61 18.44
CA LYS A 110 -7.42 -0.03 18.03
C LYS A 110 -7.61 -1.49 17.62
N SER A 111 -8.50 -2.21 18.32
CA SER A 111 -8.88 -3.60 18.01
C SER A 111 -9.41 -3.79 16.60
N THR A 112 -9.90 -2.74 15.93
CA THR A 112 -10.34 -2.78 14.53
C THR A 112 -9.21 -3.19 13.58
N PHE A 113 -7.95 -2.91 13.96
CA PHE A 113 -6.76 -3.19 13.16
C PHE A 113 -5.94 -4.37 13.70
N GLU A 114 -6.40 -5.03 14.76
CA GLU A 114 -5.70 -6.17 15.35
C GLU A 114 -6.18 -7.49 14.73
N VAL A 115 -5.29 -8.48 14.74
CA VAL A 115 -5.66 -9.86 14.38
C VAL A 115 -6.44 -10.47 15.54
N GLY A 116 -7.62 -10.99 15.27
CA GLY A 116 -8.43 -11.68 16.25
C GLY A 116 -7.86 -13.06 16.64
N ASP A 117 -8.38 -13.63 17.72
CA ASP A 117 -7.96 -14.95 18.21
C ASP A 117 -8.25 -16.08 17.19
N ASP A 118 -9.18 -15.85 16.27
CA ASP A 118 -9.52 -16.73 15.16
C ASP A 118 -8.61 -16.56 13.94
N GLY A 119 -7.62 -15.67 14.02
CA GLY A 119 -6.68 -15.34 12.94
C GLY A 119 -7.27 -14.46 11.86
N ASN A 120 -8.48 -13.93 12.04
CA ASN A 120 -9.10 -12.99 11.11
C ASN A 120 -8.77 -11.54 11.47
N GLY A 121 -9.03 -10.61 10.53
CA GLY A 121 -8.75 -9.19 10.75
C GLY A 121 -7.27 -8.85 10.57
N GLY A 122 -6.83 -7.79 11.26
CA GLY A 122 -5.49 -7.24 11.10
C GLY A 122 -5.35 -6.36 9.86
N VAL A 123 -4.15 -5.87 9.66
CA VAL A 123 -3.76 -5.05 8.49
C VAL A 123 -2.57 -5.70 7.82
N ILE A 124 -2.70 -6.09 6.57
CA ILE A 124 -1.56 -6.59 5.77
C ILE A 124 -1.07 -5.51 4.81
N ILE A 125 0.19 -5.62 4.38
CA ILE A 125 0.71 -4.86 3.24
C ILE A 125 0.77 -5.77 2.02
N ASP A 126 0.21 -5.30 0.91
CA ASP A 126 0.16 -6.05 -0.35
C ASP A 126 0.32 -5.11 -1.55
N SER A 127 1.46 -5.18 -2.22
CA SER A 127 1.72 -4.42 -3.45
C SER A 127 0.94 -4.95 -4.66
N GLY A 128 0.35 -6.13 -4.57
CA GLY A 128 -0.50 -6.74 -5.59
C GLY A 128 -1.96 -6.29 -5.55
N THR A 129 -2.39 -5.65 -4.45
CA THR A 129 -3.72 -5.04 -4.34
C THR A 129 -3.63 -3.57 -4.72
N THR A 130 -4.44 -3.11 -5.68
CA THR A 130 -4.31 -1.77 -6.29
C THR A 130 -4.50 -0.65 -5.28
N ILE A 131 -5.63 -0.61 -4.56
CA ILE A 131 -5.96 0.43 -3.58
C ILE A 131 -6.00 -0.16 -2.17
N THR A 132 -5.92 0.71 -1.17
CA THR A 132 -6.08 0.28 0.23
C THR A 132 -7.52 -0.02 0.55
N TYR A 133 -7.75 -1.17 1.17
CA TYR A 133 -9.03 -1.54 1.76
C TYR A 133 -8.89 -1.58 3.28
N ILE A 134 -9.74 -0.86 3.99
CA ILE A 134 -9.77 -0.87 5.45
C ILE A 134 -11.09 -1.40 5.96
N GLN A 135 -11.07 -1.96 7.15
CA GLN A 135 -12.24 -2.52 7.79
C GLN A 135 -13.42 -1.53 7.74
N GLN A 136 -14.63 -2.03 7.43
CA GLN A 136 -15.83 -1.24 7.11
C GLN A 136 -16.06 -0.05 8.05
N LYS A 137 -16.01 -0.27 9.36
CA LYS A 137 -16.26 0.81 10.35
C LYS A 137 -15.18 1.90 10.30
N ALA A 138 -13.92 1.51 10.06
CA ALA A 138 -12.82 2.45 9.90
C ALA A 138 -12.96 3.27 8.61
N TYR A 139 -13.36 2.62 7.52
CA TYR A 139 -13.62 3.28 6.25
C TYR A 139 -14.78 4.28 6.35
N GLU A 140 -15.87 3.93 7.00
CA GLU A 140 -17.00 4.83 7.20
C GLU A 140 -16.62 6.07 8.02
N ALA A 141 -15.81 5.89 9.06
CA ALA A 141 -15.28 7.00 9.85
C ALA A 141 -14.38 7.91 9.02
N LEU A 142 -13.46 7.32 8.22
CA LEU A 142 -12.58 8.05 7.31
C LEU A 142 -13.39 8.82 6.26
N LYS A 143 -14.30 8.16 5.58
CA LYS A 143 -15.16 8.77 4.56
C LYS A 143 -15.95 9.95 5.10
N LYS A 144 -16.56 9.79 6.27
CA LYS A 144 -17.32 10.85 6.93
C LYS A 144 -16.45 12.07 7.23
N GLU A 145 -15.28 11.85 7.82
CA GLU A 145 -14.37 12.93 8.19
C GLU A 145 -13.79 13.61 6.95
N PHE A 146 -13.40 12.83 5.94
CA PHE A 146 -12.88 13.35 4.67
C PHE A 146 -13.89 14.26 3.97
N ILE A 147 -15.17 13.86 3.92
CA ILE A 147 -16.27 14.69 3.37
C ILE A 147 -16.44 15.98 4.17
N SER A 148 -16.31 15.90 5.50
CA SER A 148 -16.52 17.08 6.36
C SER A 148 -15.44 18.15 6.20
N GLN A 149 -14.21 17.73 5.84
CA GLN A 149 -13.07 18.64 5.71
C GLN A 149 -12.81 19.10 4.28
N THR A 150 -13.32 18.39 3.26
CA THR A 150 -13.17 18.82 1.87
C THR A 150 -14.20 19.89 1.48
N LYS A 151 -13.76 20.87 0.69
CA LYS A 151 -14.63 21.89 0.11
C LYS A 151 -15.22 21.49 -1.23
N LEU A 152 -14.83 20.32 -1.76
CA LEU A 152 -15.28 19.82 -3.05
C LEU A 152 -16.70 19.26 -2.96
N ALA A 153 -17.46 19.43 -4.04
CA ALA A 153 -18.77 18.82 -4.17
C ALA A 153 -18.64 17.30 -4.39
N LEU A 154 -19.46 16.53 -3.66
CA LEU A 154 -19.54 15.08 -3.88
C LEU A 154 -20.05 14.78 -5.29
N ASP A 155 -19.33 13.92 -5.99
CA ASP A 155 -19.80 13.30 -7.22
C ASP A 155 -20.41 11.93 -6.91
N LYS A 156 -21.65 11.74 -7.38
CA LYS A 156 -22.40 10.47 -7.24
C LYS A 156 -22.65 9.80 -8.59
N THR A 157 -22.12 10.37 -9.65
CA THR A 157 -22.45 9.99 -11.04
C THR A 157 -21.28 9.36 -11.78
N SER A 158 -20.05 9.51 -11.28
CA SER A 158 -18.87 8.98 -11.93
C SER A 158 -18.84 7.45 -11.91
N SER A 159 -18.41 6.87 -13.02
CA SER A 159 -18.28 5.42 -13.21
C SER A 159 -16.86 4.90 -12.93
N THR A 160 -16.15 5.54 -12.00
CA THR A 160 -14.75 5.17 -11.67
C THR A 160 -14.60 3.85 -10.93
N GLY A 161 -15.70 3.30 -10.39
CA GLY A 161 -15.66 2.13 -9.50
C GLY A 161 -15.19 2.43 -8.07
N LEU A 162 -14.80 3.69 -7.77
CA LEU A 162 -14.41 4.14 -6.43
C LEU A 162 -15.61 4.72 -5.68
N ASP A 163 -15.69 4.46 -4.38
CA ASP A 163 -16.87 4.79 -3.56
C ASP A 163 -16.99 6.28 -3.19
N LEU A 164 -15.87 7.00 -3.11
CA LEU A 164 -15.87 8.41 -2.73
C LEU A 164 -15.17 9.26 -3.78
N CYS A 165 -15.96 9.96 -4.57
CA CYS A 165 -15.50 10.88 -5.61
C CYS A 165 -16.01 12.30 -5.38
N PHE A 166 -15.26 13.27 -5.86
CA PHE A 166 -15.55 14.68 -5.79
C PHE A 166 -15.42 15.32 -7.18
N SER A 167 -16.33 16.23 -7.51
CA SER A 167 -16.25 17.00 -8.74
C SER A 167 -15.12 18.03 -8.64
N LEU A 168 -14.28 18.09 -9.64
CA LEU A 168 -13.21 19.09 -9.74
C LEU A 168 -13.75 20.38 -10.36
N PRO A 169 -13.43 21.57 -9.79
CA PRO A 169 -13.79 22.83 -10.38
C PRO A 169 -13.12 23.01 -11.76
N SER A 170 -13.88 23.49 -12.75
CA SER A 170 -13.38 23.73 -14.10
C SER A 170 -12.19 24.70 -14.07
N GLY A 171 -11.05 24.29 -14.66
CA GLY A 171 -9.85 25.10 -14.74
C GLY A 171 -9.02 25.21 -13.46
N SER A 172 -9.34 24.46 -12.43
CA SER A 172 -8.59 24.44 -11.18
C SER A 172 -7.39 23.52 -11.29
N THR A 173 -6.19 24.05 -11.06
CA THR A 173 -4.93 23.28 -11.05
C THR A 173 -4.51 22.84 -9.63
N GLN A 174 -5.15 23.39 -8.61
CA GLN A 174 -4.90 23.05 -7.21
C GLN A 174 -6.20 22.92 -6.44
N VAL A 175 -6.32 21.85 -5.70
CA VAL A 175 -7.44 21.55 -4.84
C VAL A 175 -6.92 21.30 -3.44
N GLU A 176 -7.49 21.96 -2.44
CA GLU A 176 -7.20 21.68 -1.02
C GLU A 176 -7.83 20.34 -0.65
N ILE A 177 -6.99 19.37 -0.33
CA ILE A 177 -7.37 18.03 0.11
C ILE A 177 -6.87 17.84 1.54
N PRO A 178 -7.69 17.34 2.48
CA PRO A 178 -7.24 17.08 3.83
C PRO A 178 -6.13 16.03 3.84
N LYS A 179 -5.09 16.23 4.65
CA LYS A 179 -4.00 15.29 4.83
C LYS A 179 -4.52 13.94 5.32
N LEU A 180 -3.83 12.86 4.92
CA LEU A 180 -4.13 11.52 5.37
C LEU A 180 -2.89 10.93 6.04
N VAL A 181 -3.03 10.54 7.30
CA VAL A 181 -1.93 10.00 8.12
C VAL A 181 -2.30 8.64 8.66
N PHE A 182 -1.44 7.66 8.44
CA PHE A 182 -1.51 6.32 9.04
C PHE A 182 -0.58 6.28 10.25
N HIS A 183 -1.14 6.07 11.44
CA HIS A 183 -0.39 5.98 12.69
C HIS A 183 0.02 4.53 12.95
N PHE A 184 1.23 4.18 12.57
CA PHE A 184 1.80 2.88 12.88
C PHE A 184 2.49 2.89 14.25
N LYS A 185 2.62 1.72 14.87
CA LYS A 185 3.47 1.57 16.04
C LYS A 185 4.91 1.94 15.68
N GLY A 186 5.41 3.03 16.25
CA GLY A 186 6.78 3.52 16.00
C GLY A 186 6.88 4.74 15.10
N GLY A 187 5.81 5.16 14.42
CA GLY A 187 5.81 6.40 13.65
C GLY A 187 4.57 6.63 12.80
N ASP A 188 4.42 7.86 12.37
CA ASP A 188 3.30 8.33 11.57
C ASP A 188 3.71 8.42 10.11
N LEU A 189 2.97 7.77 9.22
CA LEU A 189 3.13 7.87 7.79
C LEU A 189 2.10 8.85 7.23
N GLU A 190 2.53 10.08 6.94
CA GLU A 190 1.75 11.04 6.18
C GLU A 190 1.88 10.69 4.69
N LEU A 191 0.77 10.39 4.03
CA LEU A 191 0.76 10.09 2.61
C LEU A 191 0.72 11.39 1.78
N PRO A 192 1.48 11.49 0.68
CA PRO A 192 1.28 12.54 -0.31
C PRO A 192 -0.09 12.38 -0.98
N ALA A 193 -0.69 13.50 -1.43
CA ALA A 193 -2.06 13.50 -1.96
C ALA A 193 -2.25 12.54 -3.14
N GLU A 194 -1.26 12.42 -4.00
CA GLU A 194 -1.23 11.50 -5.14
C GLU A 194 -1.30 10.02 -4.74
N ASN A 195 -0.97 9.69 -3.49
CA ASN A 195 -1.05 8.33 -2.98
C ASN A 195 -2.41 7.98 -2.37
N TYR A 196 -3.38 8.89 -2.34
CA TYR A 196 -4.74 8.55 -1.88
C TYR A 196 -5.84 9.23 -2.68
N MET A 197 -5.52 10.16 -3.58
CA MET A 197 -6.48 10.78 -4.49
C MET A 197 -6.11 10.47 -5.94
N ILE A 198 -7.01 9.83 -6.67
CA ILE A 198 -6.85 9.56 -8.10
C ILE A 198 -7.77 10.51 -8.86
N GLY A 199 -7.17 11.33 -9.72
CA GLY A 199 -7.89 12.23 -10.61
C GLY A 199 -8.24 11.58 -11.95
N ASP A 200 -9.45 11.81 -12.45
CA ASP A 200 -9.83 11.54 -13.84
C ASP A 200 -10.23 12.84 -14.50
N SER A 201 -9.35 13.36 -15.36
CA SER A 201 -9.58 14.64 -16.06
C SER A 201 -10.70 14.55 -17.10
N ASN A 202 -10.97 13.37 -17.65
CA ASN A 202 -12.04 13.16 -18.64
C ASN A 202 -13.40 13.21 -17.96
N LEU A 203 -13.50 12.68 -16.76
CA LEU A 203 -14.71 12.71 -15.95
C LEU A 203 -14.80 13.99 -15.09
N GLY A 204 -13.71 14.77 -14.96
CA GLY A 204 -13.64 15.95 -14.12
C GLY A 204 -13.80 15.65 -12.63
N VAL A 205 -13.29 14.53 -12.16
CA VAL A 205 -13.42 14.06 -10.77
C VAL A 205 -12.08 13.71 -10.16
N ALA A 206 -12.03 13.77 -8.83
CA ALA A 206 -10.96 13.15 -8.03
C ALA A 206 -11.60 12.23 -6.99
N CYS A 207 -11.09 11.01 -6.89
CA CYS A 207 -11.65 9.97 -6.06
C CYS A 207 -10.64 9.49 -5.00
N LEU A 208 -11.14 9.17 -3.81
CA LEU A 208 -10.32 8.53 -2.78
C LEU A 208 -9.99 7.08 -3.22
N ALA A 209 -8.71 6.80 -3.36
CA ALA A 209 -8.19 5.49 -3.74
C ALA A 209 -8.18 4.52 -2.55
N MET A 210 -9.29 4.42 -1.87
CA MET A 210 -9.51 3.53 -0.73
C MET A 210 -10.93 3.00 -0.73
N GLY A 211 -11.10 1.82 -0.15
CA GLY A 211 -12.39 1.16 -0.05
C GLY A 211 -12.60 0.46 1.29
N ALA A 212 -13.81 -0.07 1.48
CA ALA A 212 -14.17 -0.86 2.64
C ALA A 212 -13.83 -2.34 2.46
N SER A 213 -13.36 -2.98 3.52
CA SER A 213 -13.20 -4.43 3.62
C SER A 213 -14.15 -5.00 4.67
N SER A 214 -14.70 -6.17 4.39
CA SER A 214 -15.49 -6.95 5.36
C SER A 214 -14.63 -7.81 6.30
N GLY A 215 -13.35 -7.96 6.01
CA GLY A 215 -12.41 -8.79 6.76
C GLY A 215 -11.15 -8.02 7.16
N MET A 216 -9.99 -8.55 6.80
CA MET A 216 -8.71 -7.88 7.05
C MET A 216 -8.59 -6.59 6.24
N SER A 217 -7.82 -5.65 6.76
CA SER A 217 -7.43 -4.45 6.02
C SER A 217 -6.19 -4.74 5.18
N ILE A 218 -6.09 -4.09 4.02
CA ILE A 218 -4.98 -4.26 3.07
C ILE A 218 -4.41 -2.89 2.73
N PHE A 219 -3.15 -2.65 3.06
CA PHE A 219 -2.42 -1.45 2.63
C PHE A 219 -1.90 -1.67 1.21
N GLY A 220 -2.59 -1.07 0.23
CA GLY A 220 -2.47 -1.35 -1.19
C GLY A 220 -1.34 -0.61 -1.91
N ASN A 221 -1.22 -0.88 -3.21
CA ASN A 221 -0.15 -0.41 -4.09
C ASN A 221 -0.09 1.12 -4.20
N VAL A 222 -1.22 1.78 -4.50
CA VAL A 222 -1.27 3.24 -4.72
C VAL A 222 -0.72 3.99 -3.51
N GLN A 223 -1.01 3.53 -2.30
CA GLN A 223 -0.51 4.13 -1.07
C GLN A 223 0.99 3.90 -0.84
N GLN A 224 1.60 2.99 -1.60
CA GLN A 224 3.03 2.64 -1.51
C GLN A 224 3.87 3.29 -2.60
N GLN A 225 3.29 3.98 -3.58
CA GLN A 225 4.01 4.62 -4.67
C GLN A 225 4.90 5.76 -4.17
N ASN A 226 6.08 5.92 -4.80
CA ASN A 226 7.10 6.88 -4.38
C ASN A 226 7.49 6.76 -2.89
N ILE A 227 7.44 5.54 -2.39
CA ILE A 227 7.93 5.15 -1.07
C ILE A 227 8.82 3.92 -1.23
N LEU A 228 10.07 4.01 -0.79
CA LEU A 228 10.91 2.82 -0.67
C LEU A 228 10.42 2.03 0.54
N VAL A 229 9.79 0.89 0.27
CA VAL A 229 9.28 -0.03 1.28
C VAL A 229 10.34 -1.08 1.56
N ASN A 230 10.93 -1.02 2.75
CA ASN A 230 12.04 -1.89 3.15
C ASN A 230 11.59 -2.92 4.19
N TYR A 231 11.84 -4.19 3.90
CA TYR A 231 11.59 -5.32 4.79
C TYR A 231 12.91 -5.79 5.40
N ASP A 232 13.00 -5.80 6.73
CA ASP A 232 14.06 -6.46 7.50
C ASP A 232 13.44 -7.64 8.27
N LEU A 233 13.50 -8.84 7.68
CA LEU A 233 12.87 -10.04 8.22
C LEU A 233 13.69 -10.64 9.39
N GLU A 234 14.93 -10.24 9.54
CA GLU A 234 15.75 -10.60 10.69
C GLU A 234 15.30 -9.86 11.95
N LYS A 235 14.99 -8.55 11.79
CA LYS A 235 14.48 -7.71 12.87
C LYS A 235 12.96 -7.72 12.99
N GLU A 236 12.27 -8.36 12.08
CA GLU A 236 10.82 -8.34 11.97
C GLU A 236 10.27 -6.90 11.95
N THR A 237 10.82 -6.07 11.05
CA THR A 237 10.40 -4.69 10.86
C THR A 237 10.21 -4.36 9.39
N ILE A 238 9.36 -3.35 9.15
CA ILE A 238 9.21 -2.72 7.85
C ILE A 238 9.42 -1.23 8.00
N SER A 239 10.07 -0.63 7.00
CA SER A 239 10.32 0.82 6.98
C SER A 239 9.79 1.43 5.71
N PHE A 240 9.17 2.60 5.85
CA PHE A 240 8.67 3.42 4.77
C PHE A 240 9.56 4.66 4.64
N VAL A 241 10.09 4.88 3.45
CA VAL A 241 11.00 6.01 3.17
C VAL A 241 10.48 6.76 1.95
N PRO A 242 9.94 7.97 2.09
CA PRO A 242 9.54 8.80 0.95
C PRO A 242 10.71 8.94 -0.03
N THR A 243 10.48 8.60 -1.29
CA THR A 243 11.56 8.48 -2.29
C THR A 243 11.00 8.66 -3.69
N SER A 244 11.68 9.40 -4.55
CA SER A 244 11.35 9.42 -5.99
C SER A 244 11.83 8.11 -6.62
N CYS A 245 10.90 7.16 -6.81
CA CYS A 245 11.23 5.80 -7.25
C CYS A 245 11.80 5.74 -8.68
N ASP A 246 11.49 6.72 -9.50
CA ASP A 246 12.02 6.89 -10.87
C ASP A 246 13.50 7.28 -10.91
N GLN A 247 14.10 7.62 -9.77
CA GLN A 247 15.50 8.03 -9.62
C GLN A 247 16.42 6.94 -9.03
N LEU A 248 15.86 5.76 -8.68
CA LEU A 248 16.63 4.65 -8.08
C LEU A 248 17.31 3.72 -9.08
#